data_a9735ae4bd484ae3659ce5a97980724d
#
_entry.id   a9735ae4bd484ae3659ce5a97980724d
#
_cell.length_a   1.000
_cell.length_b   1.000
_cell.length_c   1.000
_cell.angle_alpha   90.00
_cell.angle_beta   90.00
_cell.angle_gamma   90.00
#
_symmetry.space_group_name_H-M   'P 1'
#
loop_
_entity.id
_entity.type
_entity.pdbx_description
1 polymer ?
#
loop_
_entity_poly.entity_id
_entity_poly.type
_entity_poly.pdbx_seq_one_letter_code
_entity_poly.pdbx_strand_id
1 'polypeptide(L)'
;MPSSSDVLIVGAGLAGLSAAITLQEAGRDVRVVESSDRPGGRVTSDIIDGFICDRGFQLINAKYPALQQLDVIKEIDFIKAPRVIEVALGSERRALGDPRIAPWTALDRATGTIPEKLSLLRFLASSPKENQSVEDVLKISGSTYARVLRPFLQGVFLTDPKNVDARYGQSI
;
A
#
# COMPACT_ATOMS: atom_id res chain seq x y z
N MET A 1 -21.80 22.32 -31.55
CA MET A 1 -21.30 23.29 -30.57
C MET A 1 -20.39 22.53 -29.63
N PRO A 2 -19.25 23.05 -29.20
CA PRO A 2 -18.49 22.37 -28.17
C PRO A 2 -19.36 22.33 -26.91
N SER A 3 -19.62 21.14 -26.37
CA SER A 3 -20.34 20.96 -25.14
C SER A 3 -19.53 21.64 -24.02
N SER A 4 -20.07 22.70 -23.42
CA SER A 4 -19.47 23.30 -22.22
C SER A 4 -19.69 22.36 -21.06
N SER A 5 -18.63 21.93 -20.40
CA SER A 5 -18.70 21.23 -19.11
C SER A 5 -18.38 22.22 -17.99
N ASP A 6 -18.95 21.99 -16.80
CA ASP A 6 -18.67 22.82 -15.62
C ASP A 6 -17.21 22.64 -15.16
N VAL A 7 -16.69 21.41 -15.26
CA VAL A 7 -15.36 21.05 -14.80
C VAL A 7 -14.65 20.18 -15.83
N LEU A 8 -13.40 20.53 -16.11
CA LEU A 8 -12.47 19.71 -16.90
C LEU A 8 -11.42 19.11 -15.96
N ILE A 9 -11.34 17.77 -15.96
CA ILE A 9 -10.32 17.03 -15.21
C ILE A 9 -9.29 16.51 -16.20
N VAL A 10 -8.02 16.77 -15.93
CA VAL A 10 -6.90 16.29 -16.72
C VAL A 10 -6.25 15.09 -16.04
N GLY A 11 -6.31 13.94 -16.70
CA GLY A 11 -5.82 12.66 -16.21
C GLY A 11 -6.93 11.75 -15.63
N ALA A 12 -7.06 10.55 -16.20
CA ALA A 12 -8.00 9.52 -15.76
C ALA A 12 -7.35 8.43 -14.88
N GLY A 13 -6.38 8.81 -14.04
CA GLY A 13 -5.89 7.97 -12.95
C GLY A 13 -6.85 7.98 -11.76
N LEU A 14 -6.52 7.26 -10.67
CA LEU A 14 -7.38 7.14 -9.48
C LEU A 14 -7.85 8.48 -8.93
N ALA A 15 -6.95 9.47 -8.84
CA ALA A 15 -7.30 10.80 -8.31
C ALA A 15 -8.30 11.54 -9.22
N GLY A 16 -8.08 11.52 -10.54
CA GLY A 16 -8.96 12.17 -11.50
C GLY A 16 -10.33 11.50 -11.56
N LEU A 17 -10.38 10.17 -11.55
CA LEU A 17 -11.63 9.41 -11.54
C LEU A 17 -12.42 9.62 -10.22
N SER A 18 -11.74 9.61 -9.07
CA SER A 18 -12.39 9.91 -7.78
C SER A 18 -12.97 11.32 -7.75
N ALA A 19 -12.23 12.31 -8.26
CA ALA A 19 -12.72 13.68 -8.38
C ALA A 19 -13.93 13.77 -9.31
N ALA A 20 -13.91 13.05 -10.44
CA ALA A 20 -15.03 13.01 -11.37
C ALA A 20 -16.30 12.45 -10.72
N ILE A 21 -16.20 11.32 -10.02
CA ILE A 21 -17.32 10.71 -9.30
C ILE A 21 -17.91 11.71 -8.27
N THR A 22 -17.05 12.27 -7.42
CA THR A 22 -17.49 13.22 -6.37
C THR A 22 -18.20 14.45 -6.95
N LEU A 23 -17.69 14.97 -8.07
CA LEU A 23 -18.30 16.14 -8.73
C LEU A 23 -19.61 15.80 -9.43
N GLN A 24 -19.72 14.63 -10.06
CA GLN A 24 -20.96 14.16 -10.66
C GLN A 24 -22.05 13.92 -9.61
N GLU A 25 -21.70 13.32 -8.47
CA GLU A 25 -22.61 13.16 -7.33
C GLU A 25 -23.09 14.51 -6.78
N ALA A 26 -22.26 15.55 -6.88
CA ALA A 26 -22.62 16.94 -6.56
C ALA A 26 -23.39 17.65 -7.70
N GLY A 27 -23.81 16.95 -8.74
CA GLY A 27 -24.63 17.47 -9.84
C GLY A 27 -23.87 18.34 -10.84
N ARG A 28 -22.51 18.22 -10.93
CA ARG A 28 -21.70 18.95 -11.89
C ARG A 28 -21.56 18.17 -13.20
N ASP A 29 -21.57 18.90 -14.30
CA ASP A 29 -21.19 18.34 -15.61
C ASP A 29 -19.66 18.26 -15.71
N VAL A 30 -19.12 17.05 -15.74
CA VAL A 30 -17.68 16.78 -15.66
C VAL A 30 -17.18 16.13 -16.93
N ARG A 31 -16.10 16.67 -17.45
CA ARG A 31 -15.34 16.09 -18.56
C ARG A 31 -13.96 15.66 -18.08
N VAL A 32 -13.60 14.39 -18.35
CA VAL A 32 -12.26 13.87 -18.08
C VAL A 32 -11.52 13.73 -19.41
N VAL A 33 -10.26 14.17 -19.46
CA VAL A 33 -9.36 13.97 -20.58
C VAL A 33 -8.14 13.18 -20.11
N GLU A 34 -7.73 12.21 -20.91
CA GLU A 34 -6.59 11.32 -20.62
C GLU A 34 -5.62 11.35 -21.81
N SER A 35 -4.32 11.34 -21.51
CA SER A 35 -3.26 11.37 -22.52
C SER A 35 -2.94 9.98 -23.09
N SER A 36 -3.22 8.92 -22.32
CA SER A 36 -3.04 7.55 -22.76
C SER A 36 -4.26 7.01 -23.52
N ASP A 37 -4.14 5.80 -24.02
CA ASP A 37 -5.20 5.10 -24.77
C ASP A 37 -6.36 4.59 -23.89
N ARG A 38 -6.19 4.63 -22.56
CA ARG A 38 -7.18 4.12 -21.60
C ARG A 38 -7.07 4.77 -20.22
N PRO A 39 -8.16 4.77 -19.42
CA PRO A 39 -8.11 5.22 -18.04
C PRO A 39 -7.35 4.24 -17.13
N GLY A 40 -6.99 4.69 -15.91
CA GLY A 40 -6.37 3.90 -14.86
C GLY A 40 -5.00 4.41 -14.42
N GLY A 41 -4.24 5.06 -15.32
CA GLY A 41 -2.91 5.59 -14.99
C GLY A 41 -1.95 4.50 -14.52
N ARG A 42 -1.44 4.61 -13.30
CA ARG A 42 -0.49 3.64 -12.72
C ARG A 42 -1.09 2.31 -12.26
N VAL A 43 -2.40 2.21 -12.18
CA VAL A 43 -3.09 0.95 -11.79
C VAL A 43 -3.63 0.18 -13.00
N THR A 44 -3.07 0.42 -14.18
CA THR A 44 -3.38 -0.34 -15.38
C THR A 44 -2.52 -1.58 -15.48
N SER A 45 -3.09 -2.61 -16.11
CA SER A 45 -2.37 -3.85 -16.46
C SER A 45 -2.24 -3.97 -17.97
N ASP A 46 -1.13 -4.50 -18.42
CA ASP A 46 -0.90 -4.89 -19.80
C ASP A 46 -1.06 -6.39 -19.98
N ILE A 47 -1.51 -6.82 -21.14
CA ILE A 47 -1.49 -8.25 -21.51
C ILE A 47 -0.32 -8.45 -22.48
N ILE A 48 0.70 -9.20 -22.03
CA ILE A 48 1.91 -9.49 -22.80
C ILE A 48 2.05 -11.00 -22.88
N ASP A 49 1.98 -11.55 -24.07
CA ASP A 49 2.11 -12.99 -24.34
C ASP A 49 1.12 -13.85 -23.50
N GLY A 50 -0.08 -13.32 -23.21
CA GLY A 50 -1.09 -13.99 -22.39
C GLY A 50 -0.93 -13.80 -20.89
N PHE A 51 0.12 -13.11 -20.42
CA PHE A 51 0.33 -12.76 -19.02
C PHE A 51 -0.27 -11.39 -18.71
N ILE A 52 -0.88 -11.26 -17.53
CA ILE A 52 -1.33 -9.98 -16.98
C ILE A 52 -0.16 -9.33 -16.23
N CYS A 53 0.33 -8.22 -16.77
CA CYS A 53 1.48 -7.47 -16.24
C CYS A 53 1.00 -6.14 -15.69
N ASP A 54 0.90 -6.02 -14.37
CA ASP A 54 0.48 -4.77 -13.73
C ASP A 54 1.61 -3.74 -13.78
N ARG A 55 1.27 -2.49 -14.14
CA ARG A 55 2.24 -1.38 -14.21
C ARG A 55 2.57 -0.80 -12.85
N GLY A 56 1.72 -1.02 -11.87
CA GLY A 56 1.84 -0.45 -10.54
C GLY A 56 1.81 -1.48 -9.43
N PHE A 57 1.61 -0.98 -8.21
CA PHE A 57 1.55 -1.80 -7.01
C PHE A 57 0.22 -2.58 -6.96
N GLN A 58 0.30 -3.87 -6.78
CA GLN A 58 -0.84 -4.80 -6.88
C GLN A 58 -1.61 -5.00 -5.58
N LEU A 59 -1.01 -4.61 -4.45
CA LEU A 59 -1.65 -4.77 -3.14
C LEU A 59 -2.48 -3.52 -2.82
N ILE A 60 -3.71 -3.75 -2.40
CA ILE A 60 -4.60 -2.70 -1.93
C ILE A 60 -5.07 -3.02 -0.52
N ASN A 61 -5.07 -2.02 0.35
CA ASN A 61 -5.71 -2.15 1.65
C ASN A 61 -7.20 -1.88 1.49
N ALA A 62 -8.00 -2.96 1.50
CA ALA A 62 -9.46 -2.87 1.36
C ALA A 62 -10.15 -2.05 2.47
N LYS A 63 -9.42 -1.67 3.54
CA LYS A 63 -9.94 -0.83 4.63
C LYS A 63 -9.73 0.66 4.40
N TYR A 64 -9.12 1.08 3.30
CA TYR A 64 -8.99 2.51 3.01
C TYR A 64 -10.36 3.20 2.97
N PRO A 65 -10.56 4.28 3.75
CA PRO A 65 -11.85 4.96 3.83
C PRO A 65 -12.39 5.39 2.47
N ALA A 66 -11.54 5.88 1.58
CA ALA A 66 -11.92 6.29 0.24
C ALA A 66 -12.46 5.13 -0.61
N LEU A 67 -11.91 3.92 -0.47
CA LEU A 67 -12.41 2.73 -1.18
C LEU A 67 -13.76 2.28 -0.63
N GLN A 68 -13.95 2.39 0.69
CA GLN A 68 -15.23 2.08 1.32
C GLN A 68 -16.34 3.05 0.86
N GLN A 69 -16.01 4.33 0.71
CA GLN A 69 -16.95 5.36 0.22
C GLN A 69 -17.35 5.13 -1.24
N LEU A 70 -16.43 4.73 -2.09
CA LEU A 70 -16.69 4.52 -3.52
C LEU A 70 -17.49 3.23 -3.81
N ASP A 71 -17.70 2.36 -2.82
CA ASP A 71 -18.40 1.06 -2.91
C ASP A 71 -17.87 0.10 -4.02
N VAL A 72 -16.73 0.44 -4.61
CA VAL A 72 -16.13 -0.34 -5.71
C VAL A 72 -15.54 -1.68 -5.25
N ILE A 73 -15.32 -1.84 -3.95
CA ILE A 73 -14.72 -3.07 -3.39
C ILE A 73 -15.61 -4.30 -3.64
N LYS A 74 -16.92 -4.12 -3.68
CA LYS A 74 -17.87 -5.22 -3.90
C LYS A 74 -17.87 -5.74 -5.34
N GLU A 75 -17.40 -4.91 -6.28
CA GLU A 75 -17.36 -5.24 -7.70
C GLU A 75 -16.03 -5.83 -8.15
N ILE A 76 -15.01 -5.84 -7.26
CA ILE A 76 -13.66 -6.30 -7.57
C ILE A 76 -13.43 -7.66 -6.91
N ASP A 77 -12.96 -8.62 -7.71
CA ASP A 77 -12.57 -9.94 -7.23
C ASP A 77 -11.17 -9.87 -6.59
N PHE A 78 -11.12 -9.73 -5.26
CA PHE A 78 -9.87 -9.60 -4.52
C PHE A 78 -9.31 -10.96 -4.13
N ILE A 79 -8.06 -11.20 -4.50
CA ILE A 79 -7.27 -12.29 -3.93
C ILE A 79 -6.68 -11.81 -2.61
N LYS A 80 -7.05 -12.47 -1.51
CA LYS A 80 -6.54 -12.12 -0.19
C LYS A 80 -5.09 -12.56 -0.05
N ALA A 81 -4.19 -11.59 0.06
CA ALA A 81 -2.77 -11.86 0.30
C ALA A 81 -2.54 -12.51 1.68
N PRO A 82 -1.62 -13.48 1.80
CA PRO A 82 -1.23 -14.03 3.10
C PRO A 82 -0.54 -12.95 3.94
N ARG A 83 -0.75 -13.00 5.26
CA ARG A 83 -0.10 -12.07 6.22
C ARG A 83 1.30 -12.56 6.59
N VAL A 84 2.10 -12.80 5.57
CA VAL A 84 3.48 -13.31 5.69
C VAL A 84 4.34 -12.54 4.70
N ILE A 85 5.48 -12.05 5.16
CA ILE A 85 6.52 -11.45 4.33
C ILE A 85 7.59 -12.49 4.10
N GLU A 86 7.89 -12.80 2.86
CA GLU A 86 9.06 -13.60 2.49
C GLU A 86 10.24 -12.69 2.22
N VAL A 87 11.39 -13.07 2.76
CA VAL A 87 12.65 -12.34 2.64
C VAL A 87 13.69 -13.23 2.02
N ALA A 88 14.29 -12.78 0.92
CA ALA A 88 15.46 -13.42 0.34
C ALA A 88 16.73 -12.95 1.08
N LEU A 89 17.41 -13.86 1.73
CA LEU A 89 18.70 -13.64 2.40
C LEU A 89 19.78 -14.47 1.69
N GLY A 90 20.40 -13.88 0.69
CA GLY A 90 21.28 -14.62 -0.20
C GLY A 90 20.52 -15.68 -0.99
N SER A 91 20.93 -16.96 -0.88
CA SER A 91 20.25 -18.11 -1.50
C SER A 91 19.07 -18.65 -0.68
N GLU A 92 18.90 -18.21 0.55
CA GLU A 92 17.86 -18.69 1.45
C GLU A 92 16.62 -17.81 1.42
N ARG A 93 15.44 -18.44 1.56
CA ARG A 93 14.18 -17.74 1.77
C ARG A 93 13.75 -17.94 3.22
N ARG A 94 13.38 -16.85 3.85
CA ARG A 94 12.90 -16.81 5.24
C ARG A 94 11.57 -16.08 5.30
N ALA A 95 10.74 -16.41 6.28
CA ALA A 95 9.44 -15.81 6.44
C ALA A 95 9.31 -15.09 7.78
N LEU A 96 8.58 -13.96 7.76
CA LEU A 96 8.09 -13.29 8.94
C LEU A 96 6.59 -13.04 8.76
N GLY A 97 5.77 -13.58 9.63
CA GLY A 97 4.32 -13.51 9.53
C GLY A 97 3.64 -13.03 10.80
N ASP A 98 2.34 -12.78 10.67
CA ASP A 98 1.46 -12.50 11.81
C ASP A 98 1.51 -13.72 12.77
N PRO A 99 1.91 -13.54 14.04
CA PRO A 99 2.05 -14.65 14.99
C PRO A 99 0.76 -15.43 15.25
N ARG A 100 -0.40 -14.86 14.91
CA ARG A 100 -1.70 -15.55 15.00
C ARG A 100 -1.92 -16.57 13.90
N ILE A 101 -1.20 -16.43 12.77
CA ILE A 101 -1.34 -17.27 11.57
C ILE A 101 -0.09 -18.14 11.38
N ALA A 102 1.07 -17.56 11.60
CA ALA A 102 2.38 -18.19 11.36
C ALA A 102 3.32 -18.05 12.60
N PRO A 103 2.94 -18.61 13.78
CA PRO A 103 3.69 -18.42 15.01
C PRO A 103 5.12 -18.97 14.94
N TRP A 104 5.36 -20.00 14.13
CA TRP A 104 6.69 -20.58 13.94
C TRP A 104 7.71 -19.60 13.34
N THR A 105 7.24 -18.60 12.57
CA THR A 105 8.13 -17.58 11.98
C THR A 105 8.73 -16.66 13.04
N ALA A 106 8.10 -16.54 14.22
CA ALA A 106 8.61 -15.76 15.32
C ALA A 106 9.93 -16.33 15.86
N LEU A 107 10.16 -17.64 15.73
CA LEU A 107 11.36 -18.33 16.25
C LEU A 107 12.54 -18.24 15.27
N ASP A 108 12.33 -17.86 14.01
CA ASP A 108 13.40 -17.77 13.03
C ASP A 108 14.31 -16.56 13.32
N ARG A 109 15.52 -16.86 13.82
CA ARG A 109 16.51 -15.83 14.15
C ARG A 109 17.11 -15.11 12.93
N ALA A 110 16.98 -15.66 11.73
CA ALA A 110 17.46 -15.00 10.52
C ALA A 110 16.68 -13.72 10.22
N THR A 111 15.41 -13.67 10.61
CA THR A 111 14.54 -12.49 10.49
C THR A 111 14.59 -11.58 11.72
N GLY A 112 15.40 -11.91 12.74
CA GLY A 112 15.60 -11.14 13.95
C GLY A 112 15.29 -11.92 15.23
N THR A 113 15.66 -11.33 16.35
CA THR A 113 15.43 -11.92 17.70
C THR A 113 13.99 -11.71 18.16
N ILE A 114 13.54 -12.51 19.13
CA ILE A 114 12.19 -12.39 19.71
C ILE A 114 11.95 -10.98 20.30
N PRO A 115 12.87 -10.38 21.08
CA PRO A 115 12.69 -9.01 21.58
C PRO A 115 12.52 -7.97 20.46
N GLU A 116 13.27 -8.10 19.36
CA GLU A 116 13.15 -7.21 18.21
C GLU A 116 11.77 -7.33 17.53
N LYS A 117 11.25 -8.54 17.40
CA LYS A 117 9.90 -8.80 16.87
C LYS A 117 8.80 -8.31 17.79
N LEU A 118 8.97 -8.41 19.11
CA LEU A 118 8.05 -7.86 20.10
C LEU A 118 8.01 -6.33 20.05
N SER A 119 9.12 -5.66 19.69
CA SER A 119 9.13 -4.20 19.53
C SER A 119 8.26 -3.74 18.36
N LEU A 120 8.13 -4.55 17.30
CA LEU A 120 7.17 -4.30 16.22
C LEU A 120 5.72 -4.34 16.73
N LEU A 121 5.38 -5.33 17.55
CA LEU A 121 4.02 -5.42 18.14
C LEU A 121 3.73 -4.21 19.05
N ARG A 122 4.74 -3.74 19.80
CA ARG A 122 4.61 -2.50 20.58
C ARG A 122 4.38 -1.29 19.72
N PHE A 123 5.08 -1.17 18.58
CA PHE A 123 4.82 -0.09 17.63
C PHE A 123 3.37 -0.11 17.14
N LEU A 124 2.85 -1.28 16.73
CA LEU A 124 1.47 -1.43 16.25
C LEU A 124 0.41 -1.11 17.34
N ALA A 125 0.77 -1.26 18.62
CA ALA A 125 -0.10 -0.97 19.78
C ALA A 125 0.14 0.42 20.37
N SER A 126 1.15 1.18 19.92
CA SER A 126 1.51 2.49 20.45
C SER A 126 0.82 3.63 19.69
N SER A 127 0.88 4.82 20.27
CA SER A 127 0.53 6.06 19.58
C SER A 127 1.82 6.84 19.35
N PRO A 128 2.37 6.85 18.13
CA PRO A 128 3.58 7.59 17.83
C PRO A 128 3.40 9.08 18.09
N LYS A 129 4.48 9.73 18.53
CA LYS A 129 4.48 11.19 18.74
C LYS A 129 4.50 11.92 17.40
N GLU A 130 4.09 13.17 17.43
CA GLU A 130 4.24 14.07 16.27
C GLU A 130 5.71 14.19 15.84
N ASN A 131 5.92 14.31 14.54
CA ASN A 131 7.25 14.47 13.92
C ASN A 131 8.20 13.28 14.15
N GLN A 132 7.67 12.09 14.44
CA GLN A 132 8.47 10.85 14.39
C GLN A 132 8.29 10.16 13.04
N SER A 133 9.40 9.74 12.45
CA SER A 133 9.35 8.88 11.27
C SER A 133 9.09 7.42 11.64
N VAL A 134 8.64 6.63 10.68
CA VAL A 134 8.52 5.17 10.82
C VAL A 134 9.86 4.55 11.21
N GLU A 135 10.98 5.05 10.63
CA GLU A 135 12.32 4.60 10.99
C GLU A 135 12.65 4.89 12.46
N ASP A 136 12.34 6.11 12.96
CA ASP A 136 12.65 6.49 14.33
C ASP A 136 12.03 5.57 15.37
N VAL A 137 10.84 5.08 15.07
CA VAL A 137 10.13 4.17 15.97
C VAL A 137 10.55 2.72 15.77
N LEU A 138 10.75 2.29 14.53
CA LEU A 138 11.03 0.89 14.21
C LEU A 138 12.51 0.50 14.27
N LYS A 139 13.45 1.43 14.21
CA LYS A 139 14.90 1.11 14.28
C LYS A 139 15.30 0.37 15.57
N ILE A 140 14.52 0.50 16.66
CA ILE A 140 14.70 -0.28 17.89
C ILE A 140 14.53 -1.79 17.65
N SER A 141 13.83 -2.18 16.58
CA SER A 141 13.67 -3.57 16.16
C SER A 141 14.92 -4.15 15.49
N GLY A 142 16.04 -3.46 15.53
CA GLY A 142 17.38 -3.95 15.17
C GLY A 142 17.45 -4.69 13.85
N SER A 143 17.86 -5.94 13.88
CA SER A 143 18.02 -6.79 12.68
C SER A 143 16.67 -7.11 12.00
N THR A 144 15.57 -7.21 12.74
CA THR A 144 14.22 -7.35 12.16
C THR A 144 13.88 -6.14 11.31
N TYR A 145 14.16 -4.92 11.79
CA TYR A 145 13.94 -3.72 10.99
C TYR A 145 14.84 -3.71 9.75
N ALA A 146 16.13 -3.87 9.92
CA ALA A 146 17.10 -3.73 8.83
C ALA A 146 16.91 -4.77 7.71
N ARG A 147 16.61 -6.02 8.06
CA ARG A 147 16.55 -7.14 7.11
C ARG A 147 15.17 -7.38 6.52
N VAL A 148 14.12 -7.07 7.26
CA VAL A 148 12.75 -7.41 6.88
C VAL A 148 11.89 -6.17 6.68
N LEU A 149 11.73 -5.35 7.74
CA LEU A 149 10.73 -4.30 7.72
C LEU A 149 11.11 -3.15 6.81
N ARG A 150 12.37 -2.69 6.85
CA ARG A 150 12.81 -1.57 6.03
C ARG A 150 12.63 -1.83 4.53
N PRO A 151 13.15 -2.92 3.93
CA PRO A 151 12.94 -3.19 2.51
C PRO A 151 11.47 -3.40 2.14
N PHE A 152 10.69 -4.06 3.00
CA PHE A 152 9.25 -4.21 2.80
C PHE A 152 8.53 -2.86 2.80
N LEU A 153 8.77 -2.03 3.81
CA LEU A 153 8.14 -0.71 3.94
C LEU A 153 8.57 0.26 2.84
N GLN A 154 9.82 0.17 2.37
CA GLN A 154 10.26 0.93 1.19
C GLN A 154 9.45 0.58 -0.06
N GLY A 155 9.12 -0.70 -0.24
CA GLY A 155 8.23 -1.14 -1.31
C GLY A 155 6.80 -0.65 -1.15
N VAL A 156 6.27 -0.69 0.07
CA VAL A 156 4.89 -0.23 0.37
C VAL A 156 4.76 1.29 0.23
N PHE A 157 5.70 2.05 0.80
CA PHE A 157 5.64 3.52 0.78
C PHE A 157 6.20 4.15 -0.50
N LEU A 158 6.92 3.38 -1.32
CA LEU A 158 7.69 3.87 -2.48
C LEU A 158 8.68 4.99 -2.11
N THR A 159 9.11 5.03 -0.86
CA THR A 159 10.10 5.96 -0.31
C THR A 159 10.77 5.36 0.92
N ASP A 160 11.87 5.99 1.39
CA ASP A 160 12.54 5.55 2.61
C ASP A 160 11.63 5.78 3.83
N PRO A 161 11.48 4.81 4.75
CA PRO A 161 10.68 4.93 5.97
C PRO A 161 11.04 6.13 6.87
N LYS A 162 12.25 6.67 6.75
CA LYS A 162 12.65 7.90 7.43
C LYS A 162 11.87 9.15 6.99
N ASN A 163 11.29 9.11 5.78
CA ASN A 163 10.52 10.21 5.19
C ASN A 163 9.01 10.05 5.41
N VAL A 164 8.59 9.02 6.14
CA VAL A 164 7.18 8.69 6.39
C VAL A 164 6.84 8.94 7.85
N ASP A 165 5.79 9.71 8.11
CA ASP A 165 5.27 9.94 9.47
C ASP A 165 4.83 8.60 10.09
N ALA A 166 5.19 8.36 11.35
CA ALA A 166 4.94 7.09 12.02
C ALA A 166 3.45 6.81 12.24
N ARG A 167 2.61 7.83 12.43
CA ARG A 167 1.16 7.69 12.58
C ARG A 167 0.52 7.24 11.27
N TYR A 168 0.99 7.81 10.15
CA TYR A 168 0.57 7.38 8.82
C TYR A 168 1.02 5.93 8.56
N GLY A 169 2.26 5.59 8.91
CA GLY A 169 2.79 4.23 8.75
C GLY A 169 2.02 3.16 9.53
N GLN A 170 1.38 3.53 10.66
CA GLN A 170 0.51 2.61 11.42
C GLN A 170 -0.86 2.41 10.77
N SER A 171 -1.34 3.37 9.97
CA SER A 171 -2.67 3.34 9.36
C SER A 171 -2.75 2.46 8.11
N ILE A 172 -1.59 2.07 7.58
CA ILE A 172 -1.44 1.19 6.41
C ILE A 172 -1.29 -0.26 6.86
#